data_9cf19de992fa7de9457b45c13f7436a2
#
_entry.id   9cf19de992fa7de9457b45c13f7436a2
#
_cell.length_a   1.000
_cell.length_b   1.000
_cell.length_c   1.000
_cell.angle_alpha   90.00
_cell.angle_beta   90.00
_cell.angle_gamma   90.00
#
_symmetry.space_group_name_H-M   'P 1'
#
loop_
_entity.id
_entity.type
_entity.pdbx_description
1 polymer ?
#
loop_
_entity_poly.entity_id
_entity_poly.type
_entity_poly.pdbx_seq_one_letter_code
_entity_poly.pdbx_strand_id
1 'polypeptide(L)'
;MLSAFVTGRLFPAAAAGAADVTDNSLPSDVQESVQEVTSEATQEVNQFVQFFEDHIPDLVAFGVRVLLALILFFVGSKIIKWIRKVVRKSFERTNADAGVSQFVDSMLKFGLYALLLFIIATKFGVESSSVAALIASAGVAIGLAVQGSLSNFAGGVLILLLKPFAVGDYIIVTQEGIEGTVKEIQIFYTKLATVDNQTVVVPNSILTNNSLTNVTARPERKLDLKVGISYDADLKKAKSLIEDMLLHDESIIQDEEIRVFVDSLGDSAVMIGLRAWVKTEEYWATRWRLMEEIKLTFDAEGINIPYNQLTVHVR
;
A
#
# COMPACT_ATOMS: atom_id res chain seq x y z
N MET A 1 -33.49 23.77 36.59
CA MET A 1 -34.59 23.42 37.49
C MET A 1 -34.23 22.45 38.64
N LEU A 2 -33.04 21.83 38.63
CA LEU A 2 -32.58 20.98 39.74
C LEU A 2 -31.81 21.73 40.85
N SER A 3 -31.32 22.96 40.58
CA SER A 3 -30.54 23.71 41.58
C SER A 3 -31.42 24.32 42.69
N ALA A 4 -32.71 24.55 42.42
CA ALA A 4 -33.63 25.12 43.40
C ALA A 4 -34.20 24.12 44.43
N PHE A 5 -34.00 22.83 44.22
CA PHE A 5 -34.56 21.78 45.09
C PHE A 5 -33.60 21.29 46.17
N VAL A 6 -32.28 21.50 45.99
CA VAL A 6 -31.25 21.04 46.94
C VAL A 6 -30.93 22.09 48.01
N THR A 7 -31.04 23.38 47.70
CA THR A 7 -30.68 24.47 48.58
C THR A 7 -31.74 24.84 49.64
N GLY A 8 -33.00 24.35 49.49
CA GLY A 8 -34.10 24.77 50.34
C GLY A 8 -34.39 23.90 51.59
N ARG A 9 -33.77 22.76 51.81
CA ARG A 9 -34.22 21.83 52.84
C ARG A 9 -33.19 21.20 53.79
N LEU A 10 -31.91 21.48 53.67
CA LEU A 10 -30.94 20.77 54.55
C LEU A 10 -30.42 21.54 55.77
N PHE A 11 -30.48 22.86 55.82
CA PHE A 11 -30.02 23.60 56.98
C PHE A 11 -30.90 24.85 57.36
N PRO A 12 -32.18 24.70 57.74
CA PRO A 12 -32.91 25.82 58.33
C PRO A 12 -32.66 26.05 59.82
N ALA A 13 -31.90 25.12 60.49
CA ALA A 13 -31.77 25.15 61.96
C ALA A 13 -30.58 25.91 62.48
N ALA A 14 -29.51 26.11 61.64
CA ALA A 14 -28.33 26.82 62.12
C ALA A 14 -28.44 28.37 62.10
N ALA A 15 -29.31 28.92 61.24
CA ALA A 15 -29.49 30.36 61.15
C ALA A 15 -30.52 30.90 62.17
N ALA A 16 -31.38 30.05 62.73
CA ALA A 16 -32.36 30.45 63.71
C ALA A 16 -31.89 30.46 65.16
N GLY A 17 -30.71 29.82 65.43
CA GLY A 17 -30.17 29.76 66.80
C GLY A 17 -29.30 30.94 67.21
N ALA A 18 -28.87 31.79 66.26
CA ALA A 18 -27.95 32.92 66.55
C ALA A 18 -28.64 34.26 66.82
N ALA A 19 -29.98 34.32 66.68
CA ALA A 19 -30.71 35.59 66.75
C ALA A 19 -31.31 35.94 68.15
N ASP A 20 -31.15 35.05 69.14
CA ASP A 20 -31.84 35.25 70.43
C ASP A 20 -30.94 35.18 71.68
N VAL A 21 -29.68 35.70 71.59
CA VAL A 21 -28.83 35.91 72.76
C VAL A 21 -28.44 37.40 72.87
N THR A 22 -29.42 38.25 73.00
CA THR A 22 -29.26 39.62 73.51
C THR A 22 -29.83 39.69 74.93
N ASP A 23 -29.18 38.98 75.85
CA ASP A 23 -29.43 39.23 77.26
C ASP A 23 -28.74 40.54 77.68
N ASN A 24 -29.51 41.60 77.81
CA ASN A 24 -29.04 42.94 78.13
C ASN A 24 -28.56 43.09 79.61
N SER A 25 -28.32 42.00 80.33
CA SER A 25 -27.86 41.95 81.70
C SER A 25 -26.38 41.66 81.89
N LEU A 26 -25.60 41.41 80.80
CA LEU A 26 -24.21 41.12 80.88
C LEU A 26 -23.33 42.43 80.82
N PRO A 27 -22.17 42.45 81.47
CA PRO A 27 -21.21 43.54 81.31
C PRO A 27 -20.78 43.72 79.85
N SER A 28 -20.55 44.96 79.41
CA SER A 28 -20.22 45.35 78.04
C SER A 28 -19.07 44.53 77.45
N ASP A 29 -18.04 44.25 78.18
CA ASP A 29 -16.81 43.50 77.78
C ASP A 29 -17.13 42.03 77.49
N VAL A 30 -18.12 41.44 78.18
CA VAL A 30 -18.58 40.06 77.92
C VAL A 30 -19.50 40.00 76.68
N GLN A 31 -20.30 41.04 76.44
CA GLN A 31 -21.12 41.15 75.25
C GLN A 31 -20.26 41.28 73.97
N GLU A 32 -19.21 42.10 74.05
CA GLU A 32 -18.24 42.31 72.94
C GLU A 32 -17.49 41.02 72.61
N SER A 33 -16.99 40.27 73.59
CA SER A 33 -16.31 39.01 73.40
C SER A 33 -17.24 37.90 72.93
N VAL A 34 -18.51 37.85 73.36
CA VAL A 34 -19.50 36.89 72.84
C VAL A 34 -19.89 37.23 71.40
N GLN A 35 -20.02 38.51 71.05
CA GLN A 35 -20.26 38.92 69.66
C GLN A 35 -19.08 38.61 68.76
N GLU A 36 -17.85 38.81 69.20
CA GLU A 36 -16.62 38.52 68.46
C GLU A 36 -16.52 37.00 68.17
N VAL A 37 -16.64 36.16 69.19
CA VAL A 37 -16.61 34.70 69.05
C VAL A 37 -17.75 34.19 68.17
N THR A 38 -18.97 34.79 68.30
CA THR A 38 -20.12 34.40 67.49
C THR A 38 -19.97 34.82 66.06
N SER A 39 -19.33 35.98 65.81
CA SER A 39 -19.06 36.47 64.43
C SER A 39 -17.96 35.62 63.75
N GLU A 40 -16.90 35.29 64.50
CA GLU A 40 -15.83 34.38 63.97
C GLU A 40 -16.37 33.00 63.65
N ALA A 41 -17.11 32.40 64.58
CA ALA A 41 -17.74 31.07 64.36
C ALA A 41 -18.76 31.12 63.20
N THR A 42 -19.51 32.20 63.04
CA THR A 42 -20.43 32.35 61.92
C THR A 42 -19.66 32.57 60.58
N GLN A 43 -18.55 33.26 60.62
CA GLN A 43 -17.68 33.39 59.44
C GLN A 43 -17.07 32.06 59.01
N GLU A 44 -16.54 31.27 59.97
CA GLU A 44 -15.95 29.97 59.67
C GLU A 44 -17.03 29.02 59.09
N VAL A 45 -18.24 28.97 59.68
CA VAL A 45 -19.34 28.18 59.19
C VAL A 45 -19.77 28.61 57.82
N ASN A 46 -19.87 29.91 57.57
CA ASN A 46 -20.20 30.45 56.23
C ASN A 46 -19.13 30.12 55.19
N GLN A 47 -17.84 30.22 55.56
CA GLN A 47 -16.73 29.83 54.65
C GLN A 47 -16.80 28.35 54.36
N PHE A 48 -17.09 27.50 55.34
CA PHE A 48 -17.24 26.07 55.15
C PHE A 48 -18.44 25.73 54.28
N VAL A 49 -19.58 26.36 54.48
CA VAL A 49 -20.79 26.19 53.65
C VAL A 49 -20.54 26.69 52.22
N GLN A 50 -19.92 27.84 52.02
CA GLN A 50 -19.56 28.33 50.73
C GLN A 50 -18.57 27.40 50.02
N PHE A 51 -17.60 26.88 50.71
CA PHE A 51 -16.65 25.88 50.12
C PHE A 51 -17.41 24.64 49.56
N PHE A 52 -18.39 24.14 50.27
CA PHE A 52 -19.20 23.03 49.80
C PHE A 52 -20.15 23.44 48.68
N GLU A 53 -20.82 24.57 48.77
CA GLU A 53 -21.74 25.08 47.74
C GLU A 53 -20.96 25.33 46.41
N ASP A 54 -19.76 25.82 46.47
CA ASP A 54 -18.92 26.07 45.29
C ASP A 54 -18.39 24.78 44.64
N HIS A 55 -18.10 23.73 45.46
CA HIS A 55 -17.49 22.50 44.97
C HIS A 55 -18.49 21.38 44.67
N ILE A 56 -19.65 21.37 45.29
CA ILE A 56 -20.69 20.35 45.02
C ILE A 56 -21.11 20.31 43.52
N PRO A 57 -21.35 21.46 42.84
CA PRO A 57 -21.73 21.43 41.40
C PRO A 57 -20.62 20.80 40.52
N ASP A 58 -19.39 21.06 40.83
CA ASP A 58 -18.24 20.51 40.09
C ASP A 58 -18.09 18.98 40.34
N LEU A 59 -18.29 18.54 41.56
CA LEU A 59 -18.30 17.12 41.93
C LEU A 59 -19.44 16.37 41.25
N VAL A 60 -20.62 16.96 41.21
CA VAL A 60 -21.81 16.40 40.53
C VAL A 60 -21.56 16.35 39.02
N ALA A 61 -21.02 17.43 38.44
CA ALA A 61 -20.69 17.50 37.02
C ALA A 61 -19.60 16.44 36.66
N PHE A 62 -18.59 16.25 37.49
CA PHE A 62 -17.60 15.20 37.33
C PHE A 62 -18.24 13.81 37.42
N GLY A 63 -19.09 13.55 38.40
CA GLY A 63 -19.82 12.30 38.55
C GLY A 63 -20.66 11.97 37.31
N VAL A 64 -21.38 12.97 36.75
CA VAL A 64 -22.15 12.80 35.50
C VAL A 64 -21.23 12.49 34.32
N ARG A 65 -20.07 13.15 34.20
CA ARG A 65 -19.10 12.86 33.13
C ARG A 65 -18.57 11.41 33.24
N VAL A 66 -18.26 10.95 34.45
CA VAL A 66 -17.82 9.56 34.71
C VAL A 66 -18.93 8.57 34.33
N LEU A 67 -20.18 8.82 34.73
CA LEU A 67 -21.30 7.97 34.39
C LEU A 67 -21.51 7.86 32.85
N LEU A 68 -21.46 9.00 32.17
CA LEU A 68 -21.56 9.05 30.69
C LEU A 68 -20.39 8.31 30.03
N ALA A 69 -19.16 8.43 30.54
CA ALA A 69 -17.99 7.73 30.05
C ALA A 69 -18.15 6.20 30.20
N LEU A 70 -18.67 5.74 31.35
CA LEU A 70 -18.95 4.33 31.59
C LEU A 70 -20.00 3.79 30.62
N ILE A 71 -21.09 4.54 30.42
CA ILE A 71 -22.14 4.16 29.46
C ILE A 71 -21.55 4.07 28.04
N LEU A 72 -20.76 5.06 27.62
CA LEU A 72 -20.07 5.10 26.33
C LEU A 72 -19.12 3.90 26.18
N PHE A 73 -18.37 3.57 27.23
CA PHE A 73 -17.47 2.42 27.25
C PHE A 73 -18.22 1.09 27.11
N PHE A 74 -19.30 0.89 27.85
CA PHE A 74 -20.08 -0.35 27.76
C PHE A 74 -20.80 -0.49 26.41
N VAL A 75 -21.43 0.57 25.92
CA VAL A 75 -22.08 0.58 24.61
C VAL A 75 -21.05 0.40 23.49
N GLY A 76 -19.97 1.16 23.52
CA GLY A 76 -18.87 1.05 22.55
C GLY A 76 -18.24 -0.33 22.54
N SER A 77 -17.99 -0.92 23.71
CA SER A 77 -17.47 -2.29 23.83
C SER A 77 -18.41 -3.34 23.24
N LYS A 78 -19.73 -3.16 23.38
CA LYS A 78 -20.72 -4.05 22.72
C LYS A 78 -20.68 -3.91 21.21
N ILE A 79 -20.59 -2.69 20.69
CA ILE A 79 -20.47 -2.42 19.25
C ILE A 79 -19.17 -3.04 18.71
N ILE A 80 -18.05 -2.83 19.39
CA ILE A 80 -16.75 -3.42 19.01
C ILE A 80 -16.83 -4.95 18.95
N LYS A 81 -17.41 -5.59 19.97
CA LYS A 81 -17.63 -7.04 19.98
C LYS A 81 -18.51 -7.51 18.83
N TRP A 82 -19.54 -6.75 18.48
CA TRP A 82 -20.42 -7.06 17.35
C TRP A 82 -19.67 -6.95 16.01
N ILE A 83 -18.93 -5.86 15.77
CA ILE A 83 -18.12 -5.68 14.56
C ILE A 83 -17.13 -6.84 14.40
N ARG A 84 -16.39 -7.15 15.47
CA ARG A 84 -15.42 -8.28 15.47
C ARG A 84 -16.09 -9.62 15.16
N LYS A 85 -17.28 -9.87 15.73
CA LYS A 85 -18.05 -11.10 15.45
C LYS A 85 -18.46 -11.20 13.99
N VAL A 86 -18.90 -10.09 13.37
CA VAL A 86 -19.26 -10.04 11.94
C VAL A 86 -18.06 -10.32 11.06
N VAL A 87 -16.92 -9.65 11.32
CA VAL A 87 -15.68 -9.84 10.57
C VAL A 87 -15.18 -11.28 10.71
N ARG A 88 -15.10 -11.81 11.92
CA ARG A 88 -14.68 -13.20 12.18
C ARG A 88 -15.56 -14.22 11.44
N LYS A 89 -16.88 -14.03 11.47
CA LYS A 89 -17.81 -14.92 10.73
C LYS A 89 -17.59 -14.86 9.21
N SER A 90 -17.16 -13.71 8.68
CA SER A 90 -16.79 -13.57 7.26
C SER A 90 -15.56 -14.40 6.92
N PHE A 91 -14.52 -14.37 7.76
CA PHE A 91 -13.30 -15.18 7.58
C PHE A 91 -13.59 -16.68 7.70
N GLU A 92 -14.43 -17.11 8.64
CA GLU A 92 -14.84 -18.51 8.79
C GLU A 92 -15.56 -19.04 7.53
N ARG A 93 -16.32 -18.20 6.82
CA ARG A 93 -17.01 -18.57 5.57
C ARG A 93 -16.08 -18.72 4.37
N THR A 94 -14.93 -18.03 4.38
CA THR A 94 -13.99 -17.99 3.27
C THR A 94 -12.85 -19.00 3.45
N ASN A 95 -12.87 -19.84 4.49
CA ASN A 95 -11.79 -20.76 4.86
C ASN A 95 -10.42 -20.08 4.92
N ALA A 96 -10.38 -18.83 5.38
CA ALA A 96 -9.15 -18.07 5.52
C ALA A 96 -8.24 -18.71 6.57
N ASP A 97 -6.92 -18.58 6.39
CA ASP A 97 -5.93 -19.04 7.35
C ASP A 97 -6.20 -18.50 8.76
N ALA A 98 -6.07 -19.38 9.76
CA ALA A 98 -6.34 -19.05 11.15
C ALA A 98 -5.44 -17.90 11.66
N GLY A 99 -4.19 -17.82 11.20
CA GLY A 99 -3.24 -16.77 11.56
C GLY A 99 -3.70 -15.40 11.04
N VAL A 100 -4.17 -15.34 9.78
CA VAL A 100 -4.71 -14.11 9.19
C VAL A 100 -5.95 -13.62 9.94
N SER A 101 -6.87 -14.54 10.26
CA SER A 101 -8.08 -14.22 11.02
C SER A 101 -7.76 -13.66 12.41
N GLN A 102 -6.81 -14.26 13.14
CA GLN A 102 -6.37 -13.80 14.46
C GLN A 102 -5.66 -12.45 14.39
N PHE A 103 -4.82 -12.24 13.38
CA PHE A 103 -4.11 -10.96 13.19
C PHE A 103 -5.11 -9.82 12.94
N VAL A 104 -6.05 -10.00 12.01
CA VAL A 104 -7.07 -8.99 11.69
C VAL A 104 -7.96 -8.71 12.90
N ASP A 105 -8.38 -9.75 13.64
CA ASP A 105 -9.17 -9.59 14.87
C ASP A 105 -8.43 -8.78 15.94
N SER A 106 -7.13 -9.05 16.12
CA SER A 106 -6.29 -8.31 17.07
C SER A 106 -6.08 -6.86 16.68
N MET A 107 -5.85 -6.60 15.40
CA MET A 107 -5.68 -5.26 14.84
C MET A 107 -6.97 -4.44 14.97
N LEU A 108 -8.12 -5.02 14.61
CA LEU A 108 -9.43 -4.39 14.80
C LEU A 108 -9.72 -4.11 16.27
N LYS A 109 -9.44 -5.07 17.15
CA LYS A 109 -9.61 -4.88 18.59
C LYS A 109 -8.81 -3.68 19.08
N PHE A 110 -7.52 -3.66 18.79
CA PHE A 110 -6.64 -2.56 19.23
C PHE A 110 -7.10 -1.21 18.68
N GLY A 111 -7.32 -1.11 17.38
CA GLY A 111 -7.70 0.15 16.73
C GLY A 111 -9.05 0.69 17.21
N LEU A 112 -10.08 -0.17 17.32
CA LEU A 112 -11.40 0.24 17.77
C LEU A 112 -11.44 0.61 19.26
N TYR A 113 -10.68 -0.09 20.13
CA TYR A 113 -10.58 0.30 21.53
C TYR A 113 -9.75 1.58 21.71
N ALA A 114 -8.69 1.79 20.93
CA ALA A 114 -7.94 3.05 20.94
C ALA A 114 -8.86 4.22 20.55
N LEU A 115 -9.65 4.07 19.48
CA LEU A 115 -10.63 5.08 19.05
C LEU A 115 -11.69 5.35 20.15
N LEU A 116 -12.20 4.30 20.79
CA LEU A 116 -13.17 4.44 21.89
C LEU A 116 -12.57 5.21 23.06
N LEU A 117 -11.33 4.91 23.44
CA LEU A 117 -10.59 5.64 24.50
C LEU A 117 -10.42 7.12 24.13
N PHE A 118 -10.07 7.43 22.90
CA PHE A 118 -9.96 8.84 22.44
C PHE A 118 -11.31 9.57 22.54
N ILE A 119 -12.41 8.93 22.12
CA ILE A 119 -13.76 9.51 22.24
C ILE A 119 -14.10 9.76 23.71
N ILE A 120 -13.76 8.87 24.62
CA ILE A 120 -13.99 9.03 26.05
C ILE A 120 -13.10 10.18 26.60
N ALA A 121 -11.83 10.24 26.23
CA ALA A 121 -10.90 11.27 26.70
C ALA A 121 -11.38 12.69 26.38
N THR A 122 -12.04 12.91 25.22
CA THR A 122 -12.64 14.22 24.88
C THR A 122 -13.76 14.63 25.85
N LYS A 123 -14.44 13.69 26.49
CA LYS A 123 -15.47 13.99 27.51
C LYS A 123 -14.87 14.42 28.84
N PHE A 124 -13.60 14.13 29.09
CA PHE A 124 -12.84 14.59 30.26
C PHE A 124 -12.05 15.88 30.02
N GLY A 125 -12.28 16.56 28.89
CA GLY A 125 -11.67 17.86 28.62
C GLY A 125 -10.40 17.79 27.77
N VAL A 126 -10.03 16.60 27.26
CA VAL A 126 -8.97 16.51 26.25
C VAL A 126 -9.44 17.19 25.00
N GLU A 127 -8.70 18.17 24.53
CA GLU A 127 -9.04 18.95 23.34
C GLU A 127 -9.09 18.05 22.09
N SER A 128 -10.20 18.12 21.36
CA SER A 128 -10.42 17.28 20.18
C SER A 128 -9.38 17.52 19.07
N SER A 129 -8.80 18.71 18.98
CA SER A 129 -7.71 19.04 18.07
C SER A 129 -6.44 18.22 18.37
N SER A 130 -6.09 18.08 19.66
CA SER A 130 -4.94 17.29 20.11
C SER A 130 -5.12 15.80 19.79
N VAL A 131 -6.33 15.27 19.99
CA VAL A 131 -6.68 13.88 19.63
C VAL A 131 -6.62 13.69 18.11
N ALA A 132 -7.17 14.64 17.34
CA ALA A 132 -7.10 14.59 15.88
C ALA A 132 -5.66 14.61 15.37
N ALA A 133 -4.80 15.45 15.95
CA ALA A 133 -3.39 15.53 15.61
C ALA A 133 -2.64 14.20 15.88
N LEU A 134 -2.92 13.55 17.03
CA LEU A 134 -2.36 12.23 17.36
C LEU A 134 -2.82 11.15 16.38
N ILE A 135 -4.11 11.10 16.04
CA ILE A 135 -4.65 10.13 15.07
C ILE A 135 -4.04 10.37 13.69
N ALA A 136 -3.94 11.65 13.26
CA ALA A 136 -3.33 12.00 11.98
C ALA A 136 -1.86 11.57 11.91
N SER A 137 -1.07 11.87 12.96
CA SER A 137 0.32 11.47 13.04
C SER A 137 0.50 9.93 13.02
N ALA A 138 -0.30 9.21 13.81
CA ALA A 138 -0.30 7.75 13.81
C ALA A 138 -0.73 7.19 12.44
N GLY A 139 -1.72 7.81 11.79
CA GLY A 139 -2.20 7.45 10.46
C GLY A 139 -1.12 7.60 9.39
N VAL A 140 -0.36 8.69 9.41
CA VAL A 140 0.79 8.89 8.52
C VAL A 140 1.85 7.82 8.76
N ALA A 141 2.22 7.54 10.02
CA ALA A 141 3.22 6.53 10.34
C ALA A 141 2.80 5.13 9.85
N ILE A 142 1.54 4.74 10.09
CA ILE A 142 1.00 3.46 9.60
C ILE A 142 0.95 3.45 8.07
N GLY A 143 0.51 4.54 7.44
CA GLY A 143 0.45 4.66 5.98
C GLY A 143 1.82 4.45 5.32
N LEU A 144 2.86 5.07 5.86
CA LEU A 144 4.24 4.86 5.40
C LEU A 144 4.72 3.42 5.63
N ALA A 145 4.37 2.81 6.76
CA ALA A 145 4.76 1.43 7.06
C ALA A 145 4.14 0.40 6.09
N VAL A 146 2.91 0.65 5.59
CA VAL A 146 2.21 -0.27 4.67
C VAL A 146 2.26 0.19 3.21
N GLN A 147 2.96 1.28 2.89
CA GLN A 147 3.03 1.89 1.56
C GLN A 147 3.37 0.88 0.45
N GLY A 148 4.37 0.03 0.68
CA GLY A 148 4.77 -0.98 -0.29
C GLY A 148 3.67 -2.01 -0.58
N SER A 149 2.98 -2.48 0.45
CA SER A 149 1.86 -3.41 0.28
C SER A 149 0.68 -2.76 -0.45
N LEU A 150 0.37 -1.51 -0.13
CA LEU A 150 -0.70 -0.76 -0.79
C LEU A 150 -0.36 -0.49 -2.27
N SER A 151 0.90 -0.19 -2.59
CA SER A 151 1.39 -0.05 -3.96
C SER A 151 1.23 -1.34 -4.76
N ASN A 152 1.58 -2.49 -4.16
CA ASN A 152 1.40 -3.80 -4.80
C ASN A 152 -0.08 -4.14 -5.03
N PHE A 153 -0.94 -3.85 -4.05
CA PHE A 153 -2.38 -4.02 -4.20
C PHE A 153 -2.93 -3.18 -5.35
N ALA A 154 -2.60 -1.89 -5.38
CA ALA A 154 -3.01 -0.97 -6.46
C ALA A 154 -2.49 -1.45 -7.82
N GLY A 155 -1.22 -1.90 -7.89
CA GLY A 155 -0.64 -2.51 -9.08
C GLY A 155 -1.41 -3.73 -9.56
N GLY A 156 -1.77 -4.65 -8.66
CA GLY A 156 -2.58 -5.82 -9.01
C GLY A 156 -3.96 -5.46 -9.57
N VAL A 157 -4.63 -4.49 -8.96
CA VAL A 157 -5.90 -3.97 -9.46
C VAL A 157 -5.74 -3.35 -10.86
N LEU A 158 -4.70 -2.54 -11.08
CA LEU A 158 -4.41 -1.93 -12.39
C LEU A 158 -4.14 -2.99 -13.45
N ILE A 159 -3.35 -4.02 -13.15
CA ILE A 159 -3.07 -5.13 -14.09
C ILE A 159 -4.38 -5.82 -14.50
N LEU A 160 -5.25 -6.12 -13.54
CA LEU A 160 -6.52 -6.80 -13.81
C LEU A 160 -7.53 -5.95 -14.59
N LEU A 161 -7.53 -4.62 -14.38
CA LEU A 161 -8.44 -3.69 -15.06
C LEU A 161 -7.94 -3.32 -16.45
N LEU A 162 -6.68 -2.89 -16.57
CA LEU A 162 -6.11 -2.38 -17.84
C LEU A 162 -5.56 -3.49 -18.71
N LYS A 163 -5.25 -4.67 -18.14
CA LYS A 163 -4.74 -5.86 -18.82
C LYS A 163 -3.59 -5.55 -19.80
N PRO A 164 -2.50 -4.92 -19.32
CA PRO A 164 -1.31 -4.71 -20.16
C PRO A 164 -0.70 -6.04 -20.62
N PHE A 165 -0.95 -7.09 -19.86
CA PHE A 165 -0.67 -8.48 -20.18
C PHE A 165 -1.72 -9.39 -19.52
N ALA A 166 -1.82 -10.63 -19.97
CA ALA A 166 -2.72 -11.65 -19.46
C ALA A 166 -1.96 -12.91 -19.01
N VAL A 167 -2.64 -13.81 -18.33
CA VAL A 167 -2.10 -15.13 -18.04
C VAL A 167 -1.85 -15.86 -19.36
N GLY A 168 -0.64 -16.38 -19.53
CA GLY A 168 -0.15 -16.99 -20.76
C GLY A 168 0.81 -16.12 -21.56
N ASP A 169 0.81 -14.80 -21.36
CA ASP A 169 1.73 -13.90 -22.05
C ASP A 169 3.17 -14.07 -21.55
N TYR A 170 4.12 -13.92 -22.47
CA TYR A 170 5.54 -13.79 -22.14
C TYR A 170 5.92 -12.31 -22.01
N ILE A 171 6.39 -11.92 -20.86
CA ILE A 171 6.72 -10.53 -20.55
C ILE A 171 8.19 -10.39 -20.15
N ILE A 172 8.75 -9.21 -20.46
CA ILE A 172 10.13 -8.82 -20.10
C ILE A 172 10.08 -7.48 -19.38
N VAL A 173 10.66 -7.43 -18.18
CA VAL A 173 10.91 -6.20 -17.40
C VAL A 173 12.39 -5.91 -17.44
N THR A 174 12.82 -5.14 -18.43
CA THR A 174 14.24 -4.96 -18.77
C THR A 174 15.05 -4.37 -17.63
N GLN A 175 14.49 -3.41 -16.90
CA GLN A 175 15.18 -2.72 -15.80
C GLN A 175 15.54 -3.66 -14.64
N GLU A 176 14.71 -4.68 -14.42
CA GLU A 176 14.87 -5.65 -13.32
C GLU A 176 15.56 -6.95 -13.78
N GLY A 177 15.76 -7.12 -15.08
CA GLY A 177 16.28 -8.38 -15.65
C GLY A 177 15.34 -9.56 -15.45
N ILE A 178 14.04 -9.30 -15.30
CA ILE A 178 13.01 -10.31 -15.07
C ILE A 178 12.29 -10.59 -16.37
N GLU A 179 12.16 -11.89 -16.72
CA GLU A 179 11.36 -12.31 -17.85
C GLU A 179 10.69 -13.67 -17.59
N GLY A 180 9.59 -13.94 -18.28
CA GLY A 180 8.91 -15.22 -18.20
C GLY A 180 7.44 -15.18 -18.65
N THR A 181 6.86 -16.37 -18.71
CA THR A 181 5.43 -16.55 -19.01
C THR A 181 4.59 -16.30 -17.76
N VAL A 182 3.61 -15.44 -17.84
CA VAL A 182 2.65 -15.16 -16.75
C VAL A 182 1.83 -16.42 -16.46
N LYS A 183 1.96 -16.97 -15.26
CA LYS A 183 1.19 -18.16 -14.81
C LYS A 183 0.00 -17.78 -13.96
N GLU A 184 0.14 -16.76 -13.11
CA GLU A 184 -0.91 -16.36 -12.17
C GLU A 184 -0.75 -14.89 -11.79
N ILE A 185 -1.87 -14.16 -11.76
CA ILE A 185 -1.92 -12.77 -11.29
C ILE A 185 -2.69 -12.77 -9.97
N GLN A 186 -2.00 -12.51 -8.87
CA GLN A 186 -2.56 -12.41 -7.52
C GLN A 186 -2.70 -10.93 -7.11
N ILE A 187 -3.35 -10.69 -5.98
CA ILE A 187 -3.62 -9.32 -5.48
C ILE A 187 -2.34 -8.50 -5.29
N PHE A 188 -1.26 -9.11 -4.76
CA PHE A 188 0.00 -8.42 -4.45
C PHE A 188 1.15 -8.81 -5.36
N TYR A 189 1.09 -9.98 -5.98
CA TYR A 189 2.19 -10.58 -6.75
C TYR A 189 1.67 -11.20 -8.03
N THR A 190 2.51 -11.19 -9.05
CA THR A 190 2.33 -11.98 -10.28
C THR A 190 3.40 -13.07 -10.32
N LYS A 191 3.02 -14.30 -10.65
CA LYS A 191 3.95 -15.41 -10.83
C LYS A 191 4.28 -15.60 -12.29
N LEU A 192 5.57 -15.65 -12.59
CA LEU A 192 6.09 -15.94 -13.92
C LEU A 192 6.78 -17.31 -13.90
N ALA A 193 6.74 -18.02 -15.02
CA ALA A 193 7.61 -19.18 -15.28
C ALA A 193 8.68 -18.77 -16.28
N THR A 194 9.94 -18.96 -15.92
CA THR A 194 11.08 -18.73 -16.83
C THR A 194 11.16 -19.83 -17.89
N VAL A 195 12.04 -19.65 -18.88
CA VAL A 195 12.23 -20.63 -19.97
C VAL A 195 12.73 -21.98 -19.43
N ASP A 196 13.51 -21.95 -18.34
CA ASP A 196 14.04 -23.13 -17.62
C ASP A 196 13.06 -23.64 -16.52
N ASN A 197 11.80 -23.19 -16.58
CA ASN A 197 10.70 -23.61 -15.70
C ASN A 197 10.86 -23.28 -14.22
N GLN A 198 11.59 -22.20 -13.89
CA GLN A 198 11.63 -21.67 -12.54
C GLN A 198 10.44 -20.73 -12.31
N THR A 199 9.99 -20.64 -11.06
CA THR A 199 8.93 -19.69 -10.70
C THR A 199 9.53 -18.42 -10.13
N VAL A 200 9.28 -17.31 -10.81
CA VAL A 200 9.63 -15.97 -10.32
C VAL A 200 8.36 -15.30 -9.79
N VAL A 201 8.41 -14.85 -8.53
CA VAL A 201 7.31 -14.14 -7.88
C VAL A 201 7.65 -12.64 -7.88
N VAL A 202 6.91 -11.87 -8.67
CA VAL A 202 7.17 -10.45 -8.88
C VAL A 202 6.10 -9.61 -8.18
N PRO A 203 6.47 -8.65 -7.32
CA PRO A 203 5.53 -7.67 -6.76
C PRO A 203 4.83 -6.89 -7.88
N ASN A 204 3.51 -6.74 -7.79
CA ASN A 204 2.73 -6.09 -8.85
C ASN A 204 3.14 -4.63 -9.10
N SER A 205 3.62 -3.93 -8.07
CA SER A 205 4.11 -2.55 -8.20
C SER A 205 5.33 -2.46 -9.12
N ILE A 206 6.18 -3.48 -9.18
CA ILE A 206 7.32 -3.52 -10.11
C ILE A 206 6.82 -3.59 -11.55
N LEU A 207 5.81 -4.42 -11.83
CA LEU A 207 5.24 -4.60 -13.15
C LEU A 207 4.46 -3.38 -13.66
N THR A 208 3.91 -2.58 -12.73
CA THR A 208 3.11 -1.38 -13.09
C THR A 208 3.92 -0.10 -13.13
N ASN A 209 5.03 -0.02 -12.40
CA ASN A 209 5.84 1.19 -12.32
C ASN A 209 7.04 1.20 -13.27
N ASN A 210 7.38 0.04 -13.85
CA ASN A 210 8.48 -0.08 -14.80
C ASN A 210 7.95 -0.26 -16.23
N SER A 211 8.80 0.06 -17.21
CA SER A 211 8.51 -0.29 -18.61
C SER A 211 8.55 -1.81 -18.78
N LEU A 212 7.53 -2.32 -19.44
CA LEU A 212 7.32 -3.74 -19.66
C LEU A 212 7.13 -4.01 -21.14
N THR A 213 7.79 -5.03 -21.65
CA THR A 213 7.59 -5.53 -23.02
C THR A 213 6.74 -6.79 -22.95
N ASN A 214 5.55 -6.76 -23.53
CA ASN A 214 4.75 -7.96 -23.75
C ASN A 214 5.10 -8.54 -25.13
N VAL A 215 5.81 -9.66 -25.11
CA VAL A 215 6.39 -10.29 -26.29
C VAL A 215 5.33 -11.02 -27.12
N THR A 216 4.27 -11.51 -26.48
CA THR A 216 3.22 -12.34 -27.10
C THR A 216 1.91 -11.60 -27.35
N ALA A 217 1.85 -10.29 -27.05
CA ALA A 217 0.65 -9.46 -27.26
C ALA A 217 0.24 -9.36 -28.74
N ARG A 218 1.17 -9.56 -29.66
CA ARG A 218 0.91 -9.55 -31.10
C ARG A 218 1.05 -10.96 -31.66
N PRO A 219 0.19 -11.36 -32.62
CA PRO A 219 0.26 -12.69 -33.23
C PRO A 219 1.49 -12.86 -34.11
N GLU A 220 2.08 -11.76 -34.57
CA GLU A 220 3.21 -11.74 -35.50
C GLU A 220 4.36 -10.90 -34.93
N ARG A 221 5.59 -11.33 -35.25
CA ARG A 221 6.81 -10.65 -34.86
C ARG A 221 7.73 -10.50 -36.07
N LYS A 222 8.46 -9.41 -36.09
CA LYS A 222 9.51 -9.18 -37.09
C LYS A 222 10.82 -9.82 -36.61
N LEU A 223 11.34 -10.76 -37.39
CA LEU A 223 12.73 -11.19 -37.30
C LEU A 223 13.63 -10.03 -37.76
N ASP A 224 14.67 -9.76 -37.00
CA ASP A 224 15.73 -8.80 -37.35
C ASP A 224 17.05 -9.53 -37.04
N LEU A 225 17.64 -10.10 -38.09
CA LEU A 225 18.88 -10.87 -38.00
C LEU A 225 20.00 -10.15 -38.75
N LYS A 226 21.22 -10.38 -38.30
CA LYS A 226 22.41 -9.81 -38.94
C LYS A 226 23.46 -10.91 -39.13
N VAL A 227 24.03 -10.94 -40.31
CA VAL A 227 25.10 -11.88 -40.69
C VAL A 227 26.25 -11.10 -41.32
N GLY A 228 27.46 -11.34 -40.86
CA GLY A 228 28.67 -10.71 -41.40
C GLY A 228 29.26 -11.53 -42.52
N ILE A 229 29.65 -10.89 -43.63
CA ILE A 229 30.43 -11.50 -44.71
C ILE A 229 31.77 -10.77 -44.85
N SER A 230 32.80 -11.44 -45.42
CA SER A 230 34.07 -10.83 -45.73
C SER A 230 33.92 -9.66 -46.72
N TYR A 231 34.75 -8.64 -46.61
CA TYR A 231 34.81 -7.53 -47.57
C TYR A 231 35.10 -8.00 -48.99
N ASP A 232 35.78 -9.14 -49.15
CA ASP A 232 36.13 -9.74 -50.45
C ASP A 232 35.02 -10.65 -50.99
N ALA A 233 33.97 -10.92 -50.21
CA ALA A 233 32.84 -11.77 -50.64
C ALA A 233 31.89 -11.06 -51.58
N ASP A 234 31.25 -11.82 -52.44
CA ASP A 234 30.21 -11.29 -53.34
C ASP A 234 28.95 -10.91 -52.56
N LEU A 235 28.82 -9.62 -52.27
CA LEU A 235 27.68 -9.04 -51.55
C LEU A 235 26.34 -9.28 -52.26
N LYS A 236 26.33 -9.20 -53.60
CA LYS A 236 25.07 -9.37 -54.36
C LYS A 236 24.60 -10.82 -54.28
N LYS A 237 25.51 -11.76 -54.44
CA LYS A 237 25.23 -13.19 -54.30
C LYS A 237 24.76 -13.52 -52.91
N ALA A 238 25.43 -13.01 -51.85
CA ALA A 238 25.06 -13.23 -50.49
C ALA A 238 23.61 -12.75 -50.17
N LYS A 239 23.28 -11.54 -50.65
CA LYS A 239 21.92 -11.00 -50.50
C LYS A 239 20.88 -11.82 -51.21
N SER A 240 21.13 -12.21 -52.50
CA SER A 240 20.17 -13.02 -53.26
C SER A 240 19.91 -14.37 -52.61
N LEU A 241 20.92 -15.05 -52.07
CA LEU A 241 20.78 -16.31 -51.40
C LEU A 241 19.87 -16.17 -50.14
N ILE A 242 20.08 -15.10 -49.36
CA ILE A 242 19.21 -14.85 -48.17
C ILE A 242 17.78 -14.52 -48.64
N GLU A 243 17.61 -13.71 -49.69
CA GLU A 243 16.28 -13.41 -50.23
C GLU A 243 15.57 -14.67 -50.70
N ASP A 244 16.26 -15.55 -51.44
CA ASP A 244 15.71 -16.82 -51.89
C ASP A 244 15.32 -17.76 -50.73
N MET A 245 16.15 -17.84 -49.70
CA MET A 245 15.81 -18.61 -48.48
C MET A 245 14.53 -18.07 -47.82
N LEU A 246 14.40 -16.74 -47.66
CA LEU A 246 13.24 -16.13 -47.01
C LEU A 246 11.97 -16.30 -47.84
N LEU A 247 12.06 -16.27 -49.17
CA LEU A 247 10.91 -16.42 -50.09
C LEU A 247 10.38 -17.87 -50.12
N HIS A 248 11.23 -18.86 -49.85
CA HIS A 248 10.83 -20.28 -49.88
C HIS A 248 10.58 -20.88 -48.48
N ASP A 249 10.73 -20.09 -47.43
CA ASP A 249 10.50 -20.54 -46.05
C ASP A 249 9.02 -20.47 -45.66
N GLU A 250 8.44 -21.58 -45.33
CA GLU A 250 7.00 -21.71 -44.98
C GLU A 250 6.65 -20.97 -43.67
N SER A 251 7.62 -20.68 -42.78
CA SER A 251 7.41 -19.96 -41.52
C SER A 251 7.38 -18.44 -41.73
N ILE A 252 7.82 -17.95 -42.90
CA ILE A 252 7.84 -16.53 -43.22
C ILE A 252 6.47 -16.13 -43.81
N ILE A 253 5.91 -15.05 -43.29
CA ILE A 253 4.65 -14.49 -43.77
C ILE A 253 4.95 -13.73 -45.07
N GLN A 254 4.62 -14.36 -46.21
CA GLN A 254 4.96 -13.85 -47.55
C GLN A 254 4.20 -12.60 -47.95
N ASP A 255 3.02 -12.35 -47.36
CA ASP A 255 2.21 -11.16 -47.62
C ASP A 255 2.80 -9.89 -46.95
N GLU A 256 3.78 -10.07 -46.07
CA GLU A 256 4.45 -8.98 -45.37
C GLU A 256 5.81 -8.66 -46.00
N GLU A 257 6.34 -7.48 -45.67
CA GLU A 257 7.59 -6.99 -46.25
C GLU A 257 8.79 -7.85 -45.84
N ILE A 258 9.48 -8.42 -46.83
CA ILE A 258 10.80 -9.08 -46.68
C ILE A 258 11.87 -8.11 -47.17
N ARG A 259 12.87 -7.87 -46.33
CA ARG A 259 14.02 -6.98 -46.69
C ARG A 259 15.36 -7.64 -46.36
N VAL A 260 16.26 -7.59 -47.37
CA VAL A 260 17.69 -7.89 -47.18
C VAL A 260 18.50 -6.66 -47.60
N PHE A 261 19.30 -6.16 -46.67
CA PHE A 261 20.02 -4.89 -46.86
C PHE A 261 21.40 -4.94 -46.19
N VAL A 262 22.25 -3.99 -46.53
CA VAL A 262 23.51 -3.78 -45.80
C VAL A 262 23.16 -2.97 -44.54
N ASP A 263 23.37 -3.56 -43.38
CA ASP A 263 23.08 -2.90 -42.08
C ASP A 263 24.24 -1.94 -41.69
N SER A 264 25.46 -2.42 -41.79
CA SER A 264 26.63 -1.62 -41.47
C SER A 264 27.88 -2.20 -42.10
N LEU A 265 28.93 -1.36 -42.19
CA LEU A 265 30.28 -1.75 -42.52
C LEU A 265 31.09 -1.83 -41.24
N GLY A 266 31.33 -3.05 -40.75
CA GLY A 266 32.05 -3.30 -39.50
C GLY A 266 33.55 -3.39 -39.68
N ASP A 267 34.30 -3.53 -38.59
CA ASP A 267 35.77 -3.54 -38.60
C ASP A 267 36.37 -4.71 -39.40
N SER A 268 35.68 -5.87 -39.44
CA SER A 268 36.15 -7.07 -40.09
C SER A 268 35.13 -7.70 -41.04
N ALA A 269 33.94 -7.16 -41.15
CA ALA A 269 32.85 -7.74 -41.94
C ALA A 269 31.88 -6.68 -42.48
N VAL A 270 31.29 -6.96 -43.63
CA VAL A 270 30.07 -6.26 -44.11
C VAL A 270 28.89 -6.94 -43.46
N MET A 271 28.14 -6.22 -42.65
CA MET A 271 26.95 -6.74 -41.98
C MET A 271 25.71 -6.66 -42.89
N ILE A 272 25.19 -7.82 -43.25
CA ILE A 272 23.92 -7.95 -43.97
C ILE A 272 22.82 -8.09 -42.94
N GLY A 273 21.85 -7.18 -42.99
CA GLY A 273 20.60 -7.27 -42.21
C GLY A 273 19.50 -7.95 -43.03
N LEU A 274 18.71 -8.79 -42.35
CA LEU A 274 17.50 -9.35 -42.95
C LEU A 274 16.32 -9.13 -42.00
N ARG A 275 15.18 -8.77 -42.59
CA ARG A 275 13.93 -8.56 -41.86
C ARG A 275 12.81 -9.30 -42.57
N ALA A 276 12.08 -10.10 -41.78
CA ALA A 276 10.91 -10.84 -42.25
C ALA A 276 9.91 -10.99 -41.11
N TRP A 277 8.65 -11.23 -41.39
CA TRP A 277 7.63 -11.46 -40.39
C TRP A 277 7.34 -12.94 -40.23
N VAL A 278 7.11 -13.35 -38.99
CA VAL A 278 6.78 -14.71 -38.58
C VAL A 278 5.71 -14.70 -37.52
N LYS A 279 5.00 -15.80 -37.33
CA LYS A 279 4.11 -15.96 -36.19
C LYS A 279 4.91 -15.93 -34.89
N THR A 280 4.35 -15.31 -33.86
CA THR A 280 5.01 -15.14 -32.56
C THR A 280 5.46 -16.47 -31.95
N GLU A 281 4.67 -17.53 -32.08
CA GLU A 281 4.96 -18.89 -31.59
C GLU A 281 6.14 -19.56 -32.34
N GLU A 282 6.37 -19.22 -33.60
CA GLU A 282 7.41 -19.78 -34.45
C GLU A 282 8.71 -18.95 -34.41
N TYR A 283 8.69 -17.81 -33.74
CA TYR A 283 9.81 -16.84 -33.80
C TYR A 283 11.17 -17.43 -33.49
N TRP A 284 11.29 -18.14 -32.37
CA TRP A 284 12.58 -18.70 -31.93
C TRP A 284 13.01 -19.87 -32.80
N ALA A 285 12.10 -20.77 -33.15
CA ALA A 285 12.39 -21.92 -34.01
C ALA A 285 12.88 -21.46 -35.39
N THR A 286 12.16 -20.51 -36.00
CA THR A 286 12.54 -19.95 -37.30
C THR A 286 13.86 -19.18 -37.21
N ARG A 287 14.06 -18.40 -36.14
CA ARG A 287 15.31 -17.66 -35.94
C ARG A 287 16.55 -18.59 -35.89
N TRP A 288 16.48 -19.66 -35.12
CA TRP A 288 17.60 -20.59 -34.97
C TRP A 288 17.86 -21.35 -36.27
N ARG A 289 16.84 -21.85 -36.92
CA ARG A 289 16.92 -22.57 -38.18
C ARG A 289 17.51 -21.69 -39.28
N LEU A 290 17.00 -20.47 -39.46
CA LEU A 290 17.54 -19.55 -40.48
C LEU A 290 19.03 -19.21 -40.25
N MET A 291 19.44 -19.00 -38.99
CA MET A 291 20.87 -18.76 -38.70
C MET A 291 21.78 -19.94 -39.11
N GLU A 292 21.31 -21.17 -38.89
CA GLU A 292 22.01 -22.40 -39.31
C GLU A 292 22.01 -22.53 -40.84
N GLU A 293 20.87 -22.41 -41.48
CA GLU A 293 20.73 -22.49 -42.94
C GLU A 293 21.59 -21.45 -43.68
N ILE A 294 21.59 -20.20 -43.21
CA ILE A 294 22.46 -19.16 -43.78
C ILE A 294 23.93 -19.57 -43.70
N LYS A 295 24.38 -20.11 -42.56
CA LYS A 295 25.74 -20.56 -42.39
C LYS A 295 26.10 -21.69 -43.36
N LEU A 296 25.25 -22.71 -43.44
CA LEU A 296 25.47 -23.86 -44.31
C LEU A 296 25.46 -23.47 -45.80
N THR A 297 24.51 -22.63 -46.20
CA THR A 297 24.39 -22.14 -47.56
C THR A 297 25.60 -21.29 -47.98
N PHE A 298 26.03 -20.40 -47.11
CA PHE A 298 27.22 -19.57 -47.35
C PHE A 298 28.47 -20.39 -47.51
N ASP A 299 28.65 -21.45 -46.70
CA ASP A 299 29.77 -22.36 -46.84
C ASP A 299 29.72 -23.11 -48.18
N ALA A 300 28.55 -23.63 -48.58
CA ALA A 300 28.36 -24.34 -49.84
C ALA A 300 28.62 -23.45 -51.07
N GLU A 301 28.22 -22.18 -50.98
CA GLU A 301 28.32 -21.20 -52.05
C GLU A 301 29.63 -20.38 -52.07
N GLY A 302 30.55 -20.68 -51.15
CA GLY A 302 31.86 -20.06 -51.05
C GLY A 302 31.85 -18.63 -50.53
N ILE A 303 30.80 -18.24 -49.80
CA ILE A 303 30.71 -16.94 -49.12
C ILE A 303 31.34 -17.06 -47.75
N ASN A 304 32.45 -16.33 -47.57
CA ASN A 304 33.21 -16.38 -46.32
C ASN A 304 32.59 -15.49 -45.23
N ILE A 305 32.32 -16.10 -44.06
CA ILE A 305 32.02 -15.39 -42.80
C ILE A 305 33.37 -15.21 -42.09
N PRO A 306 33.91 -13.98 -42.01
CA PRO A 306 35.28 -13.77 -41.56
C PRO A 306 35.40 -13.90 -40.04
N TYR A 307 36.54 -14.37 -39.60
CA TYR A 307 37.03 -14.14 -38.23
C TYR A 307 37.44 -12.66 -38.07
N ASN A 308 37.65 -12.22 -36.84
CA ASN A 308 38.19 -10.88 -36.60
C ASN A 308 39.55 -10.74 -37.31
N GLN A 309 39.68 -9.71 -38.15
CA GLN A 309 40.88 -9.43 -38.91
C GLN A 309 41.75 -8.41 -38.18
N LEU A 310 43.06 -8.70 -38.13
CA LEU A 310 44.03 -7.77 -37.59
C LEU A 310 45.18 -7.60 -38.60
N THR A 311 45.42 -6.37 -39.04
CA THR A 311 46.56 -6.05 -39.88
C THR A 311 47.78 -5.71 -39.02
N VAL A 312 48.82 -6.53 -39.07
CA VAL A 312 50.06 -6.29 -38.31
C VAL A 312 51.14 -5.77 -39.24
N HIS A 313 51.60 -4.56 -39.02
CA HIS A 313 52.79 -4.02 -39.69
C HIS A 313 54.02 -4.34 -38.89
N VAL A 314 54.81 -5.32 -39.33
CA VAL A 314 56.12 -5.65 -38.72
C VAL A 314 57.14 -4.67 -39.29
N ARG A 315 57.81 -3.89 -38.46
CA ARG A 315 58.88 -2.98 -38.81
C ARG A 315 60.27 -3.70 -38.67
#